data_95fc50fba9786fd6da55deb212e8ed94
#
_entry.id   95fc50fba9786fd6da55deb212e8ed94
#
_cell.length_a   1.000
_cell.length_b   1.000
_cell.length_c   1.000
_cell.angle_alpha   90.00
_cell.angle_beta   90.00
_cell.angle_gamma   90.00
#
_symmetry.space_group_name_H-M   'P 1'
#
loop_
_entity.id
_entity.type
_entity.pdbx_description
1 polymer ?
#
loop_
_entity_poly.entity_id
_entity_poly.type
_entity_poly.pdbx_seq_one_letter_code
_entity_poly.pdbx_strand_id
1 'polypeptide(L)'
;MQKDENLTLLRQCMLLINLAVCVFLGCVFILTPLRAAQRAEGISFLQGLTGLPAAPWSVSAAAIGLAAFVAVDLAQRRGKIRIVRAAYWLEPLCALAVILALHLDYNGLLLLAVVNLVNDLHGRGRLVFLGAMTSLYLLSSLDVLQSAFRMVPISEYLAYYEGQPRQMMQTAIGLLTALNLILFIGYMVILVGRRTEENAAIRRLNGELAQANDKLSILNTQLKVYAAESERMAETRERNRLAREIHDTLGHALTGITAGADACIEMMDISPEMARKQMELIAKTARAGMNEVRRSVRALRPDALEHFRLPEALAQLCSEMQQTSHATIHLGMHPSDMRLSQDEEDAVYRIVQESVTNAIRHGHATEIDVQLSGENRHLSIIVQDNGIGCEKIEQGFGLRHMRERLRLLGGSLRIDGINGFRIEASIPLRWGDEI
;
A
#
# COMPACT_ATOMS: atom_id res chain seq x y z
N MET A 1 -0.59 11.15 -29.12
CA MET A 1 -1.32 12.16 -29.89
C MET A 1 -1.62 11.68 -31.32
N GLN A 2 -0.63 11.51 -32.21
CA GLN A 2 -0.86 11.12 -33.61
C GLN A 2 -1.60 9.78 -33.83
N LYS A 3 -1.33 8.74 -32.98
CA LYS A 3 -2.05 7.46 -33.05
C LYS A 3 -3.51 7.56 -32.61
N ASP A 4 -3.85 8.47 -31.70
CA ASP A 4 -5.23 8.71 -31.25
C ASP A 4 -6.05 9.43 -32.33
N GLU A 5 -5.44 10.34 -33.04
CA GLU A 5 -6.05 11.03 -34.19
C GLU A 5 -6.35 10.04 -35.32
N ASN A 6 -5.42 9.12 -35.62
CA ASN A 6 -5.62 8.10 -36.64
C ASN A 6 -6.76 7.13 -36.28
N LEU A 7 -6.86 6.69 -35.04
CA LEU A 7 -7.96 5.82 -34.58
C LEU A 7 -9.30 6.54 -34.67
N THR A 8 -9.33 7.83 -34.32
CA THR A 8 -10.53 8.65 -34.42
C THR A 8 -10.97 8.82 -35.89
N LEU A 9 -10.03 9.08 -36.78
CA LEU A 9 -10.28 9.22 -38.21
C LEU A 9 -10.83 7.92 -38.81
N LEU A 10 -10.18 6.79 -38.54
CA LEU A 10 -10.66 5.48 -39.05
C LEU A 10 -12.09 5.18 -38.61
N ARG A 11 -12.39 5.43 -37.35
CA ARG A 11 -13.74 5.26 -36.79
C ARG A 11 -14.77 6.17 -37.48
N GLN A 12 -14.43 7.43 -37.74
CA GLN A 12 -15.32 8.35 -38.47
C GLN A 12 -15.55 7.89 -39.91
N CYS A 13 -14.51 7.43 -40.60
CA CYS A 13 -14.64 6.86 -41.94
C CYS A 13 -15.58 5.64 -41.94
N MET A 14 -15.40 4.73 -40.97
CA MET A 14 -16.28 3.57 -40.80
C MET A 14 -17.74 3.99 -40.58
N LEU A 15 -17.99 4.99 -39.72
CA LEU A 15 -19.34 5.50 -39.48
C LEU A 15 -19.98 6.04 -40.76
N LEU A 16 -19.24 6.84 -41.55
CA LEU A 16 -19.74 7.39 -42.80
C LEU A 16 -20.06 6.30 -43.86
N ILE A 17 -19.21 5.28 -43.96
CA ILE A 17 -19.42 4.15 -44.87
C ILE A 17 -20.66 3.37 -44.44
N ASN A 18 -20.77 3.04 -43.14
CA ASN A 18 -21.94 2.32 -42.64
C ASN A 18 -23.23 3.11 -42.88
N LEU A 19 -23.23 4.43 -42.67
CA LEU A 19 -24.37 5.29 -42.94
C LEU A 19 -24.73 5.26 -44.44
N ALA A 20 -23.73 5.40 -45.32
CA ALA A 20 -23.94 5.39 -46.77
C ALA A 20 -24.54 4.06 -47.25
N VAL A 21 -24.02 2.92 -46.74
CA VAL A 21 -24.56 1.60 -47.11
C VAL A 21 -26.00 1.41 -46.61
N CYS A 22 -26.28 1.75 -45.35
CA CYS A 22 -27.64 1.61 -44.81
C CYS A 22 -28.66 2.49 -45.56
N VAL A 23 -28.29 3.72 -45.90
CA VAL A 23 -29.16 4.62 -46.69
C VAL A 23 -29.35 4.05 -48.09
N PHE A 24 -28.30 3.58 -48.76
CA PHE A 24 -28.37 2.97 -50.07
C PHE A 24 -29.31 1.75 -50.08
N LEU A 25 -29.14 0.81 -49.14
CA LEU A 25 -30.02 -0.35 -49.02
C LEU A 25 -31.46 0.04 -48.73
N GLY A 26 -31.68 0.98 -47.81
CA GLY A 26 -33.03 1.52 -47.56
C GLY A 26 -33.70 2.11 -48.82
N CYS A 27 -32.95 2.83 -49.63
CA CYS A 27 -33.42 3.36 -50.92
C CYS A 27 -33.78 2.22 -51.87
N VAL A 28 -32.95 1.19 -51.99
CA VAL A 28 -33.24 0.05 -52.87
C VAL A 28 -34.51 -0.68 -52.41
N PHE A 29 -34.66 -0.94 -51.12
CA PHE A 29 -35.84 -1.63 -50.56
C PHE A 29 -37.12 -0.83 -50.71
N ILE A 30 -37.10 0.50 -50.77
CA ILE A 30 -38.32 1.33 -51.03
C ILE A 30 -38.55 1.53 -52.50
N LEU A 31 -37.53 1.97 -53.25
CA LEU A 31 -37.71 2.42 -54.60
C LEU A 31 -37.96 1.29 -55.60
N THR A 32 -37.35 0.10 -55.35
CA THR A 32 -37.52 -1.04 -56.26
C THR A 32 -38.96 -1.56 -56.28
N PRO A 33 -39.64 -1.86 -55.17
CA PRO A 33 -41.04 -2.27 -55.19
C PRO A 33 -42.00 -1.18 -55.74
N LEU A 34 -41.70 0.08 -55.34
CA LEU A 34 -42.55 1.21 -55.90
C LEU A 34 -42.45 1.33 -57.38
N ARG A 35 -41.29 1.21 -58.00
CA ARG A 35 -41.07 1.24 -59.44
C ARG A 35 -41.67 0.01 -60.15
N ALA A 36 -41.50 -1.16 -59.53
CA ALA A 36 -42.01 -2.42 -59.99
C ALA A 36 -43.57 -2.39 -60.04
N ALA A 37 -44.21 -1.88 -58.98
CA ALA A 37 -45.68 -1.78 -58.93
C ALA A 37 -46.28 -0.85 -59.99
N GLN A 38 -45.50 0.05 -60.58
CA GLN A 38 -45.99 0.97 -61.65
C GLN A 38 -45.95 0.38 -63.06
N ARG A 39 -45.37 -0.84 -63.20
CA ARG A 39 -45.24 -1.48 -64.53
C ARG A 39 -45.84 -2.89 -64.52
N ALA A 40 -46.53 -3.30 -65.60
CA ALA A 40 -47.12 -4.62 -65.67
C ALA A 40 -46.06 -5.78 -65.47
N GLU A 41 -44.91 -5.63 -66.10
CA GLU A 41 -43.77 -6.56 -65.94
C GLU A 41 -43.20 -6.58 -64.51
N GLY A 42 -43.31 -5.48 -63.79
CA GLY A 42 -42.84 -5.37 -62.42
C GLY A 42 -43.76 -6.09 -61.42
N ILE A 43 -45.06 -6.25 -61.75
CA ILE A 43 -45.95 -7.03 -60.87
C ILE A 43 -45.57 -8.52 -60.90
N SER A 44 -45.21 -9.06 -62.06
CA SER A 44 -44.75 -10.43 -62.22
C SER A 44 -43.37 -10.64 -61.45
N PHE A 45 -42.53 -9.65 -61.50
CA PHE A 45 -41.30 -9.67 -60.73
C PHE A 45 -41.54 -9.75 -59.19
N LEU A 46 -42.50 -8.92 -58.71
CA LEU A 46 -42.87 -8.93 -57.30
C LEU A 46 -43.50 -10.26 -56.84
N GLN A 47 -44.23 -10.90 -57.67
CA GLN A 47 -44.85 -12.23 -57.46
C GLN A 47 -43.80 -13.38 -57.50
N GLY A 48 -42.68 -13.17 -58.19
CA GLY A 48 -41.58 -14.11 -58.32
C GLY A 48 -40.55 -14.08 -57.20
N LEU A 49 -40.65 -13.13 -56.26
CA LEU A 49 -39.71 -13.03 -55.09
C LEU A 49 -39.84 -14.25 -54.17
N THR A 50 -38.72 -14.74 -53.64
CA THR A 50 -38.66 -15.92 -52.79
C THR A 50 -39.24 -15.72 -51.36
N GLY A 51 -39.51 -14.46 -50.99
CA GLY A 51 -40.03 -14.09 -49.67
C GLY A 51 -40.99 -12.91 -49.69
N LEU A 52 -41.27 -12.35 -48.51
CA LEU A 52 -42.08 -11.16 -48.37
C LEU A 52 -41.26 -9.89 -48.68
N PRO A 53 -41.68 -9.01 -49.60
CA PRO A 53 -40.96 -7.75 -49.83
C PRO A 53 -40.83 -6.91 -48.56
N ALA A 54 -39.75 -6.17 -48.48
CA ALA A 54 -39.53 -5.28 -47.34
C ALA A 54 -40.68 -4.29 -47.19
N ALA A 55 -41.34 -4.32 -46.04
CA ALA A 55 -42.43 -3.41 -45.76
C ALA A 55 -41.90 -1.98 -45.58
N PRO A 56 -42.59 -0.93 -45.98
CA PRO A 56 -42.13 0.45 -45.83
C PRO A 56 -41.75 0.83 -44.37
N TRP A 57 -42.44 0.20 -43.40
CA TRP A 57 -42.14 0.41 -41.98
C TRP A 57 -40.79 -0.18 -41.56
N SER A 58 -40.28 -1.24 -42.20
CA SER A 58 -38.97 -1.82 -41.86
C SER A 58 -37.85 -0.86 -42.19
N VAL A 59 -37.93 -0.15 -43.33
CA VAL A 59 -36.95 0.88 -43.69
C VAL A 59 -37.01 2.08 -42.73
N SER A 60 -38.23 2.46 -42.31
CA SER A 60 -38.40 3.50 -41.30
C SER A 60 -37.80 3.06 -39.94
N ALA A 61 -37.99 1.80 -39.56
CA ALA A 61 -37.38 1.21 -38.35
C ALA A 61 -35.86 1.18 -38.47
N ALA A 62 -35.30 0.84 -39.64
CA ALA A 62 -33.85 0.92 -39.88
C ALA A 62 -33.32 2.35 -39.73
N ALA A 63 -34.03 3.34 -40.27
CA ALA A 63 -33.65 4.76 -40.13
C ALA A 63 -33.66 5.23 -38.65
N ILE A 64 -34.70 4.85 -37.90
CA ILE A 64 -34.83 5.15 -36.47
C ILE A 64 -33.72 4.45 -35.70
N GLY A 65 -33.46 3.15 -35.95
CA GLY A 65 -32.39 2.38 -35.32
C GLY A 65 -31.01 2.98 -35.60
N LEU A 66 -30.77 3.42 -36.82
CA LEU A 66 -29.53 4.07 -37.22
C LEU A 66 -29.35 5.44 -36.53
N ALA A 67 -30.40 6.24 -36.43
CA ALA A 67 -30.40 7.50 -35.70
C ALA A 67 -30.12 7.25 -34.18
N ALA A 68 -30.73 6.22 -33.59
CA ALA A 68 -30.49 5.81 -32.22
C ALA A 68 -29.04 5.35 -32.01
N PHE A 69 -28.49 4.55 -32.94
CA PHE A 69 -27.10 4.12 -32.93
C PHE A 69 -26.14 5.32 -32.90
N VAL A 70 -26.33 6.29 -33.82
CA VAL A 70 -25.51 7.51 -33.87
C VAL A 70 -25.70 8.37 -32.63
N ALA A 71 -26.91 8.48 -32.09
CA ALA A 71 -27.19 9.24 -30.88
C ALA A 71 -26.47 8.63 -29.65
N VAL A 72 -26.47 7.30 -29.53
CA VAL A 72 -25.75 6.57 -28.45
C VAL A 72 -24.25 6.77 -28.59
N ASP A 73 -23.69 6.62 -29.81
CA ASP A 73 -22.27 6.88 -30.07
C ASP A 73 -21.86 8.32 -29.70
N LEU A 74 -22.63 9.32 -30.09
CA LEU A 74 -22.38 10.72 -29.76
C LEU A 74 -22.50 10.99 -28.26
N ALA A 75 -23.46 10.38 -27.59
CA ALA A 75 -23.67 10.53 -26.15
C ALA A 75 -22.53 9.92 -25.35
N GLN A 76 -22.02 8.77 -25.76
CA GLN A 76 -20.83 8.12 -25.16
C GLN A 76 -19.58 9.01 -25.32
N ARG A 77 -19.35 9.57 -26.50
CA ARG A 77 -18.20 10.46 -26.75
C ARG A 77 -18.21 11.74 -25.90
N ARG A 78 -19.39 12.29 -25.62
CA ARG A 78 -19.54 13.52 -24.81
C ARG A 78 -19.42 13.28 -23.30
N GLY A 79 -19.17 12.06 -22.85
CA GLY A 79 -19.04 11.70 -21.44
C GLY A 79 -20.30 11.98 -20.59
N LYS A 80 -21.44 12.34 -21.23
CA LYS A 80 -22.71 12.65 -20.55
C LYS A 80 -23.41 11.42 -19.99
N ILE A 81 -22.97 10.24 -20.41
CA ILE A 81 -23.51 8.99 -19.93
C ILE A 81 -22.41 8.23 -19.23
N ARG A 82 -22.23 8.49 -17.93
CA ARG A 82 -21.73 7.47 -16.99
C ARG A 82 -22.79 6.41 -16.84
N ILE A 83 -23.22 5.81 -17.95
CA ILE A 83 -24.27 4.82 -17.94
C ILE A 83 -23.63 3.49 -17.59
N VAL A 84 -24.08 2.98 -16.47
CA VAL A 84 -24.29 1.59 -16.09
C VAL A 84 -23.87 0.61 -17.19
N ARG A 85 -23.22 -0.49 -16.78
CA ARG A 85 -22.81 -1.61 -17.65
C ARG A 85 -23.85 -2.05 -18.69
N ALA A 86 -25.13 -1.80 -18.47
CA ALA A 86 -26.23 -2.06 -19.39
C ALA A 86 -26.17 -1.22 -20.70
N ALA A 87 -25.59 -0.03 -20.66
CA ALA A 87 -25.51 0.85 -21.86
C ALA A 87 -24.53 0.34 -22.91
N TYR A 88 -23.56 -0.49 -22.51
CA TYR A 88 -22.68 -1.13 -23.49
C TYR A 88 -23.40 -2.06 -24.48
N TRP A 89 -24.58 -2.55 -24.13
CA TRP A 89 -25.38 -3.40 -25.03
C TRP A 89 -26.38 -2.62 -25.89
N LEU A 90 -26.61 -1.34 -25.61
CA LEU A 90 -27.57 -0.53 -26.34
C LEU A 90 -27.13 -0.28 -27.80
N GLU A 91 -25.86 0.00 -28.02
CA GLU A 91 -25.31 0.21 -29.37
C GLU A 91 -25.34 -1.07 -30.22
N PRO A 92 -24.88 -2.24 -29.75
CA PRO A 92 -25.09 -3.52 -30.44
C PRO A 92 -26.55 -3.86 -30.70
N LEU A 93 -27.47 -3.55 -29.76
CA LEU A 93 -28.89 -3.76 -29.94
C LEU A 93 -29.48 -2.87 -31.05
N CYS A 94 -29.08 -1.60 -31.12
CA CYS A 94 -29.45 -0.70 -32.22
C CYS A 94 -28.90 -1.22 -33.54
N ALA A 95 -27.65 -1.66 -33.59
CA ALA A 95 -27.05 -2.26 -34.77
C ALA A 95 -27.84 -3.50 -35.24
N LEU A 96 -28.19 -4.40 -34.31
CA LEU A 96 -28.95 -5.60 -34.59
C LEU A 96 -30.36 -5.24 -35.14
N ALA A 97 -31.02 -4.25 -34.54
CA ALA A 97 -32.33 -3.79 -35.03
C ALA A 97 -32.26 -3.27 -36.47
N VAL A 98 -31.20 -2.52 -36.81
CA VAL A 98 -30.97 -2.05 -38.18
C VAL A 98 -30.71 -3.20 -39.14
N ILE A 99 -29.87 -4.16 -38.75
CA ILE A 99 -29.54 -5.34 -39.56
C ILE A 99 -30.78 -6.18 -39.85
N LEU A 100 -31.61 -6.43 -38.83
CA LEU A 100 -32.90 -7.14 -39.02
C LEU A 100 -33.86 -6.37 -39.92
N ALA A 101 -33.96 -5.06 -39.72
CA ALA A 101 -34.83 -4.19 -40.55
C ALA A 101 -34.37 -4.09 -42.01
N LEU A 102 -33.05 -4.29 -42.27
CA LEU A 102 -32.45 -4.37 -43.61
C LEU A 102 -32.27 -5.81 -44.08
N HIS A 103 -33.10 -6.76 -43.62
CA HIS A 103 -33.18 -8.15 -44.08
C HIS A 103 -31.85 -8.94 -43.96
N LEU A 104 -30.97 -8.59 -42.98
CA LEU A 104 -29.65 -9.22 -42.74
C LEU A 104 -28.63 -9.01 -43.88
N ASP A 105 -28.89 -8.12 -44.82
CA ASP A 105 -28.02 -7.89 -45.99
C ASP A 105 -26.74 -7.08 -45.67
N TYR A 106 -26.67 -6.48 -44.47
CA TYR A 106 -25.51 -5.69 -44.09
C TYR A 106 -25.24 -5.74 -42.60
N ASN A 107 -24.09 -6.28 -42.24
CA ASN A 107 -23.67 -6.48 -40.86
C ASN A 107 -22.50 -5.57 -40.40
N GLY A 108 -22.09 -4.61 -41.25
CA GLY A 108 -20.95 -3.72 -40.98
C GLY A 108 -21.08 -2.85 -39.74
N LEU A 109 -22.34 -2.56 -39.30
CA LEU A 109 -22.60 -1.84 -38.05
C LEU A 109 -22.09 -2.58 -36.80
N LEU A 110 -22.07 -3.93 -36.82
CA LEU A 110 -21.51 -4.71 -35.71
C LEU A 110 -20.00 -4.49 -35.55
N LEU A 111 -19.29 -4.37 -36.68
CA LEU A 111 -17.85 -4.04 -36.65
C LEU A 111 -17.60 -2.66 -36.03
N LEU A 112 -18.45 -1.69 -36.35
CA LEU A 112 -18.39 -0.36 -35.78
C LEU A 112 -18.72 -0.36 -34.29
N ALA A 113 -19.70 -1.13 -33.82
CA ALA A 113 -20.02 -1.30 -32.42
C ALA A 113 -18.83 -1.91 -31.64
N VAL A 114 -18.11 -2.89 -32.24
CA VAL A 114 -16.88 -3.43 -31.66
C VAL A 114 -15.82 -2.34 -31.54
N VAL A 115 -15.59 -1.54 -32.59
CA VAL A 115 -14.62 -0.42 -32.55
C VAL A 115 -14.93 0.57 -31.44
N ASN A 116 -16.21 0.88 -31.25
CA ASN A 116 -16.65 1.83 -30.22
C ASN A 116 -16.43 1.34 -28.79
N LEU A 117 -16.68 0.06 -28.53
CA LEU A 117 -16.78 -0.48 -27.17
C LEU A 117 -15.56 -1.27 -26.70
N VAL A 118 -14.70 -1.75 -27.61
CA VAL A 118 -13.56 -2.63 -27.26
C VAL A 118 -12.56 -1.98 -26.32
N ASN A 119 -12.44 -0.66 -26.33
CA ASN A 119 -11.54 0.09 -25.47
C ASN A 119 -12.05 0.24 -24.03
N ASP A 120 -13.37 0.32 -23.85
CA ASP A 120 -14.01 0.59 -22.56
C ASP A 120 -14.16 -0.70 -21.73
N LEU A 121 -14.13 -1.85 -22.41
CA LEU A 121 -14.28 -3.15 -21.78
C LEU A 121 -12.93 -3.71 -21.31
N HIS A 122 -12.90 -4.27 -20.10
CA HIS A 122 -11.70 -4.82 -19.47
C HIS A 122 -11.88 -6.29 -19.04
N GLY A 123 -10.78 -7.02 -19.01
CA GLY A 123 -10.76 -8.40 -18.50
C GLY A 123 -11.67 -9.37 -19.23
N ARG A 124 -12.35 -10.25 -18.47
CA ARG A 124 -13.25 -11.28 -19.00
C ARG A 124 -14.45 -10.72 -19.77
N GLY A 125 -14.93 -9.53 -19.37
CA GLY A 125 -16.06 -8.87 -20.05
C GLY A 125 -15.77 -8.54 -21.51
N ARG A 126 -14.53 -8.15 -21.84
CA ARG A 126 -14.09 -7.90 -23.22
C ARG A 126 -14.10 -9.17 -24.08
N LEU A 127 -13.64 -10.29 -23.55
CA LEU A 127 -13.64 -11.57 -24.27
C LEU A 127 -15.05 -12.05 -24.55
N VAL A 128 -15.95 -11.96 -23.59
CA VAL A 128 -17.36 -12.33 -23.75
C VAL A 128 -18.04 -11.43 -24.80
N PHE A 129 -17.79 -10.13 -24.74
CA PHE A 129 -18.33 -9.17 -25.72
C PHE A 129 -17.83 -9.46 -27.13
N LEU A 130 -16.52 -9.64 -27.32
CA LEU A 130 -15.95 -9.96 -28.64
C LEU A 130 -16.47 -11.30 -29.16
N GLY A 131 -16.56 -12.31 -28.31
CA GLY A 131 -17.15 -13.61 -28.68
C GLY A 131 -18.61 -13.47 -29.11
N ALA A 132 -19.43 -12.72 -28.37
CA ALA A 132 -20.82 -12.47 -28.71
C ALA A 132 -20.96 -11.71 -30.02
N MET A 133 -20.16 -10.63 -30.22
CA MET A 133 -20.20 -9.85 -31.47
C MET A 133 -19.74 -10.66 -32.68
N THR A 134 -18.69 -11.46 -32.54
CA THR A 134 -18.20 -12.37 -33.58
C THR A 134 -19.28 -13.41 -33.95
N SER A 135 -19.89 -14.03 -32.94
CA SER A 135 -20.97 -14.97 -33.14
C SER A 135 -22.17 -14.35 -33.86
N LEU A 136 -22.54 -13.13 -33.44
CA LEU A 136 -23.64 -12.36 -34.05
C LEU A 136 -23.34 -11.97 -35.49
N TYR A 137 -22.08 -11.56 -35.75
CA TYR A 137 -21.62 -11.24 -37.09
C TYR A 137 -21.68 -12.46 -38.03
N LEU A 138 -21.16 -13.60 -37.56
CA LEU A 138 -21.22 -14.84 -38.34
C LEU A 138 -22.65 -15.31 -38.56
N LEU A 139 -23.49 -15.25 -37.53
CA LEU A 139 -24.90 -15.66 -37.64
C LEU A 139 -25.67 -14.79 -38.64
N SER A 140 -25.44 -13.47 -38.58
CA SER A 140 -26.09 -12.52 -39.53
C SER A 140 -25.61 -12.69 -40.97
N SER A 141 -24.48 -13.35 -41.21
CA SER A 141 -23.94 -13.60 -42.55
C SER A 141 -24.44 -14.92 -43.17
N LEU A 142 -25.28 -15.69 -42.45
CA LEU A 142 -25.78 -16.97 -42.93
C LEU A 142 -27.10 -16.76 -43.75
N ASP A 143 -27.08 -17.14 -45.02
CA ASP A 143 -28.25 -17.11 -45.92
C ASP A 143 -29.44 -17.95 -45.38
N VAL A 144 -29.13 -18.97 -44.55
CA VAL A 144 -30.12 -19.81 -43.89
C VAL A 144 -31.06 -19.00 -43.00
N LEU A 145 -30.57 -17.96 -42.30
CA LEU A 145 -31.42 -17.08 -41.49
C LEU A 145 -32.37 -16.25 -42.34
N GLN A 146 -31.88 -15.70 -43.45
CA GLN A 146 -32.72 -14.93 -44.38
C GLN A 146 -33.87 -15.82 -44.93
N SER A 147 -33.55 -17.05 -45.33
CA SER A 147 -34.53 -18.01 -45.81
C SER A 147 -35.53 -18.45 -44.74
N ALA A 148 -35.05 -18.70 -43.49
CA ALA A 148 -35.90 -19.11 -42.37
C ALA A 148 -36.94 -18.02 -42.01
N PHE A 149 -36.55 -16.75 -42.07
CA PHE A 149 -37.44 -15.61 -41.83
C PHE A 149 -38.19 -15.13 -43.10
N ARG A 150 -38.05 -15.84 -44.23
CA ARG A 150 -38.61 -15.45 -45.51
C ARG A 150 -38.25 -14.01 -45.92
N MET A 151 -37.07 -13.56 -45.58
CA MET A 151 -36.54 -12.27 -45.95
C MET A 151 -36.02 -12.34 -47.38
N VAL A 152 -36.32 -11.34 -48.19
CA VAL A 152 -35.84 -11.24 -49.59
C VAL A 152 -34.44 -10.59 -49.54
N PRO A 153 -33.39 -11.25 -50.05
CA PRO A 153 -32.05 -10.68 -50.10
C PRO A 153 -31.96 -9.54 -51.12
N ILE A 154 -31.04 -8.61 -50.86
CA ILE A 154 -30.82 -7.43 -51.75
C ILE A 154 -30.51 -7.86 -53.19
N SER A 155 -29.87 -9.00 -53.39
CA SER A 155 -29.53 -9.53 -54.70
C SER A 155 -30.74 -9.77 -55.57
N GLU A 156 -31.90 -10.15 -55.01
CA GLU A 156 -33.17 -10.31 -55.71
C GLU A 156 -33.76 -8.95 -56.10
N TYR A 157 -33.72 -7.96 -55.20
CA TYR A 157 -34.17 -6.59 -55.55
C TYR A 157 -33.31 -5.98 -56.68
N LEU A 158 -32.00 -6.23 -56.66
CA LEU A 158 -31.11 -5.78 -57.72
C LEU A 158 -31.33 -6.50 -59.04
N ALA A 159 -31.96 -7.69 -59.06
CA ALA A 159 -32.33 -8.41 -60.29
C ALA A 159 -33.38 -7.66 -61.13
N TYR A 160 -34.18 -6.77 -60.50
CA TYR A 160 -35.09 -5.90 -61.23
C TYR A 160 -34.41 -4.94 -62.22
N TYR A 161 -33.15 -4.54 -61.90
CA TYR A 161 -32.31 -3.67 -62.71
C TYR A 161 -31.48 -4.52 -63.67
N GLU A 162 -31.69 -4.38 -64.98
CA GLU A 162 -30.97 -5.12 -66.00
C GLU A 162 -29.66 -4.41 -66.41
N GLY A 163 -28.66 -5.17 -66.84
CA GLY A 163 -27.40 -4.64 -67.41
C GLY A 163 -26.47 -3.87 -66.49
N GLN A 164 -25.89 -2.75 -66.94
CA GLN A 164 -24.93 -1.95 -66.28
C GLN A 164 -25.36 -1.46 -64.86
N PRO A 165 -26.58 -0.94 -64.65
CA PRO A 165 -27.00 -0.45 -63.33
C PRO A 165 -26.93 -1.50 -62.25
N ARG A 166 -27.33 -2.76 -62.51
CA ARG A 166 -27.23 -3.87 -61.56
C ARG A 166 -25.79 -4.14 -61.15
N GLN A 167 -24.89 -4.23 -62.16
CA GLN A 167 -23.48 -4.48 -61.87
C GLN A 167 -22.84 -3.34 -61.09
N MET A 168 -23.15 -2.09 -61.42
CA MET A 168 -22.65 -0.93 -60.67
C MET A 168 -23.09 -0.93 -59.20
N MET A 169 -24.38 -1.23 -58.94
CA MET A 169 -24.90 -1.29 -57.58
C MET A 169 -24.27 -2.43 -56.75
N GLN A 170 -24.14 -3.63 -57.34
CA GLN A 170 -23.46 -4.77 -56.67
C GLN A 170 -22.00 -4.48 -56.39
N THR A 171 -21.28 -3.88 -57.36
CA THR A 171 -19.86 -3.51 -57.18
C THR A 171 -19.72 -2.44 -56.10
N ALA A 172 -20.59 -1.44 -56.07
CA ALA A 172 -20.57 -0.40 -55.05
C ALA A 172 -20.77 -0.96 -53.61
N ILE A 173 -21.77 -1.84 -53.42
CA ILE A 173 -21.98 -2.50 -52.14
C ILE A 173 -20.76 -3.33 -51.73
N GLY A 174 -20.24 -4.17 -52.67
CA GLY A 174 -19.08 -5.00 -52.42
C GLY A 174 -17.82 -4.17 -52.05
N LEU A 175 -17.60 -3.06 -52.75
CA LEU A 175 -16.47 -2.15 -52.47
C LEU A 175 -16.61 -1.49 -51.10
N LEU A 176 -17.79 -0.95 -50.76
CA LEU A 176 -18.02 -0.30 -49.47
C LEU A 176 -17.92 -1.28 -48.29
N THR A 177 -18.44 -2.50 -48.44
CA THR A 177 -18.31 -3.54 -47.41
C THR A 177 -16.88 -3.99 -47.25
N ALA A 178 -16.13 -4.20 -48.35
CA ALA A 178 -14.70 -4.52 -48.27
C ALA A 178 -13.88 -3.38 -47.63
N LEU A 179 -14.18 -2.12 -48.02
CA LEU A 179 -13.50 -0.96 -47.42
C LEU A 179 -13.79 -0.84 -45.93
N ASN A 180 -15.03 -1.08 -45.48
CA ASN A 180 -15.38 -1.09 -44.06
C ASN A 180 -14.58 -2.16 -43.29
N LEU A 181 -14.43 -3.36 -43.85
CA LEU A 181 -13.65 -4.44 -43.28
C LEU A 181 -12.14 -4.08 -43.18
N ILE A 182 -11.57 -3.50 -44.23
CA ILE A 182 -10.18 -3.03 -44.26
C ILE A 182 -9.95 -1.98 -43.17
N LEU A 183 -10.86 -1.01 -43.04
CA LEU A 183 -10.76 0.03 -42.00
C LEU A 183 -10.84 -0.59 -40.59
N PHE A 184 -11.74 -1.58 -40.42
CA PHE A 184 -11.85 -2.33 -39.16
C PHE A 184 -10.52 -3.05 -38.78
N ILE A 185 -9.94 -3.76 -39.75
CA ILE A 185 -8.68 -4.46 -39.57
C ILE A 185 -7.57 -3.43 -39.25
N GLY A 186 -7.47 -2.35 -40.00
CA GLY A 186 -6.52 -1.27 -39.75
C GLY A 186 -6.64 -0.68 -38.35
N TYR A 187 -7.89 -0.42 -37.93
CA TYR A 187 -8.16 0.04 -36.56
C TYR A 187 -7.67 -0.95 -35.50
N MET A 188 -7.98 -2.24 -35.66
CA MET A 188 -7.56 -3.28 -34.73
C MET A 188 -6.06 -3.45 -34.65
N VAL A 189 -5.34 -3.39 -35.78
CA VAL A 189 -3.87 -3.46 -35.83
C VAL A 189 -3.24 -2.30 -35.06
N ILE A 190 -3.70 -1.07 -35.29
CA ILE A 190 -3.21 0.11 -34.58
C ILE A 190 -3.51 0.01 -33.08
N LEU A 191 -4.70 -0.44 -32.72
CA LEU A 191 -5.11 -0.62 -31.33
C LEU A 191 -4.26 -1.65 -30.59
N VAL A 192 -4.02 -2.82 -31.19
CA VAL A 192 -3.16 -3.87 -30.63
C VAL A 192 -1.73 -3.37 -30.46
N GLY A 193 -1.18 -2.72 -31.48
CA GLY A 193 0.14 -2.12 -31.42
C GLY A 193 0.30 -1.14 -30.27
N ARG A 194 -0.68 -0.25 -30.09
CA ARG A 194 -0.71 0.69 -28.96
C ARG A 194 -0.72 -0.02 -27.61
N ARG A 195 -1.58 -1.02 -27.45
CA ARG A 195 -1.69 -1.80 -26.21
C ARG A 195 -0.41 -2.55 -25.86
N THR A 196 0.30 -3.06 -26.85
CA THR A 196 1.58 -3.73 -26.62
C THR A 196 2.67 -2.75 -26.16
N GLU A 197 2.71 -1.54 -26.74
CA GLU A 197 3.62 -0.48 -26.30
C GLU A 197 3.31 0.00 -24.87
N GLU A 198 2.04 0.26 -24.53
CA GLU A 198 1.59 0.63 -23.19
C GLU A 198 1.96 -0.43 -22.15
N ASN A 199 1.72 -1.72 -22.45
CA ASN A 199 2.09 -2.82 -21.58
C ASN A 199 3.61 -2.97 -21.40
N ALA A 200 4.40 -2.73 -22.44
CA ALA A 200 5.86 -2.74 -22.36
C ALA A 200 6.37 -1.60 -21.48
N ALA A 201 5.81 -0.40 -21.60
CA ALA A 201 6.13 0.74 -20.74
C ALA A 201 5.79 0.49 -19.27
N ILE A 202 4.61 -0.07 -18.99
CA ILE A 202 4.20 -0.45 -17.62
C ILE A 202 5.15 -1.49 -17.02
N ARG A 203 5.53 -2.51 -17.78
CA ARG A 203 6.49 -3.54 -17.32
C ARG A 203 7.85 -2.93 -17.00
N ARG A 204 8.33 -2.00 -17.83
CA ARG A 204 9.59 -1.29 -17.59
C ARG A 204 9.52 -0.46 -16.30
N LEU A 205 8.47 0.35 -16.13
CA LEU A 205 8.27 1.16 -14.92
C LEU A 205 8.16 0.31 -13.65
N ASN A 206 7.47 -0.83 -13.72
CA ASN A 206 7.39 -1.76 -12.59
C ASN A 206 8.77 -2.36 -12.25
N GLY A 207 9.59 -2.65 -13.26
CA GLY A 207 10.97 -3.10 -13.06
C GLY A 207 11.84 -2.04 -12.38
N GLU A 208 11.78 -0.79 -12.85
CA GLU A 208 12.51 0.35 -12.27
C GLU A 208 12.05 0.61 -10.80
N LEU A 209 10.74 0.51 -10.54
CA LEU A 209 10.17 0.65 -9.19
C LEU A 209 10.66 -0.47 -8.25
N ALA A 210 10.68 -1.72 -8.70
CA ALA A 210 11.20 -2.83 -7.92
C ALA A 210 12.68 -2.63 -7.55
N GLN A 211 13.53 -2.25 -8.52
CA GLN A 211 14.94 -1.96 -8.26
C GLN A 211 15.14 -0.78 -7.28
N ALA A 212 14.34 0.28 -7.41
CA ALA A 212 14.39 1.41 -6.48
C ALA A 212 13.99 1.00 -5.05
N ASN A 213 12.97 0.16 -4.91
CA ASN A 213 12.50 -0.34 -3.63
C ASN A 213 13.56 -1.25 -2.95
N ASP A 214 14.19 -2.14 -3.72
CA ASP A 214 15.29 -2.98 -3.21
C ASP A 214 16.46 -2.14 -2.72
N LYS A 215 16.85 -1.12 -3.51
CA LYS A 215 17.93 -0.18 -3.13
C LYS A 215 17.58 0.60 -1.85
N LEU A 216 16.35 1.06 -1.71
CA LEU A 216 15.87 1.71 -0.49
C LEU A 216 15.90 0.77 0.72
N SER A 217 15.54 -0.49 0.56
CA SER A 217 15.61 -1.50 1.62
C SER A 217 17.05 -1.74 2.10
N ILE A 218 18.00 -1.86 1.16
CA ILE A 218 19.43 -2.02 1.48
C ILE A 218 19.95 -0.78 2.24
N LEU A 219 19.66 0.43 1.72
CA LEU A 219 20.09 1.68 2.36
C LEU A 219 19.50 1.84 3.76
N ASN A 220 18.23 1.50 3.95
CA ASN A 220 17.60 1.56 5.26
C ASN A 220 18.24 0.59 6.26
N THR A 221 18.61 -0.61 5.79
CA THR A 221 19.35 -1.57 6.63
C THR A 221 20.73 -1.04 7.01
N GLN A 222 21.46 -0.45 6.05
CA GLN A 222 22.76 0.17 6.33
C GLN A 222 22.64 1.33 7.30
N LEU A 223 21.64 2.20 7.15
CA LEU A 223 21.39 3.32 8.08
C LEU A 223 21.13 2.84 9.51
N LYS A 224 20.37 1.75 9.68
CA LYS A 224 20.13 1.16 11.01
C LYS A 224 21.41 0.65 11.65
N VAL A 225 22.29 0.02 10.88
CA VAL A 225 23.58 -0.45 11.35
C VAL A 225 24.47 0.72 11.77
N TYR A 226 24.59 1.75 10.92
CA TYR A 226 25.38 2.95 11.24
C TYR A 226 24.84 3.71 12.45
N ALA A 227 23.51 3.81 12.60
CA ALA A 227 22.89 4.46 13.77
C ALA A 227 23.26 3.71 15.06
N ALA A 228 23.15 2.38 15.07
CA ALA A 228 23.50 1.56 16.22
C ALA A 228 25.00 1.64 16.57
N GLU A 229 25.87 1.67 15.56
CA GLU A 229 27.32 1.82 15.75
C GLU A 229 27.68 3.21 16.29
N SER A 230 27.05 4.27 15.77
CA SER A 230 27.24 5.65 16.24
C SER A 230 26.81 5.81 17.69
N GLU A 231 25.66 5.24 18.07
CA GLU A 231 25.17 5.23 19.45
C GLU A 231 26.18 4.53 20.40
N ARG A 232 26.67 3.38 19.99
CA ARG A 232 27.66 2.62 20.75
C ARG A 232 28.99 3.38 20.91
N MET A 233 29.42 4.07 19.84
CA MET A 233 30.65 4.91 19.94
C MET A 233 30.44 6.12 20.85
N ALA A 234 29.25 6.74 20.83
CA ALA A 234 28.91 7.85 21.71
C ALA A 234 28.94 7.40 23.19
N GLU A 235 28.33 6.25 23.50
CA GLU A 235 28.33 5.66 24.84
C GLU A 235 29.76 5.36 25.30
N THR A 236 30.59 4.79 24.44
CA THR A 236 32.01 4.49 24.77
C THR A 236 32.82 5.77 25.02
N ARG A 237 32.60 6.81 24.20
CA ARG A 237 33.28 8.12 24.40
C ARG A 237 32.89 8.74 25.74
N GLU A 238 31.60 8.73 26.05
CA GLU A 238 31.10 9.29 27.31
C GLU A 238 31.65 8.53 28.53
N ARG A 239 31.64 7.20 28.49
CA ARG A 239 32.25 6.36 29.53
C ARG A 239 33.73 6.69 29.72
N ASN A 240 34.49 6.86 28.63
CA ASN A 240 35.91 7.20 28.71
C ASN A 240 36.15 8.64 29.21
N ARG A 241 35.24 9.57 28.92
CA ARG A 241 35.28 10.93 29.43
C ARG A 241 35.10 10.96 30.93
N LEU A 242 34.06 10.26 31.41
CA LEU A 242 33.74 10.15 32.83
C LEU A 242 34.85 9.41 33.62
N ALA A 243 35.40 8.34 33.05
CA ALA A 243 36.52 7.62 33.70
C ALA A 243 37.73 8.53 33.92
N ARG A 244 38.04 9.42 32.97
CA ARG A 244 39.13 10.40 33.14
C ARG A 244 38.79 11.45 34.18
N GLU A 245 37.56 11.99 34.17
CA GLU A 245 37.11 13.00 35.13
C GLU A 245 37.16 12.46 36.58
N ILE A 246 36.74 11.20 36.79
CA ILE A 246 36.81 10.49 38.06
C ILE A 246 38.28 10.29 38.46
N HIS A 247 39.15 9.85 37.54
CA HIS A 247 40.56 9.61 37.80
C HIS A 247 41.30 10.89 38.20
N ASP A 248 41.04 11.97 37.51
CA ASP A 248 41.67 13.26 37.79
C ASP A 248 41.22 13.81 39.17
N THR A 249 39.95 13.71 39.49
CA THR A 249 39.38 14.14 40.77
C THR A 249 39.93 13.31 41.95
N LEU A 250 39.94 11.99 41.77
CA LEU A 250 40.50 11.08 42.78
C LEU A 250 42.00 11.27 42.93
N GLY A 251 42.73 11.43 41.84
CA GLY A 251 44.16 11.65 41.83
C GLY A 251 44.57 12.89 42.64
N HIS A 252 43.89 14.02 42.40
CA HIS A 252 44.14 15.25 43.17
C HIS A 252 43.78 15.11 44.63
N ALA A 253 42.63 14.50 44.96
CA ALA A 253 42.23 14.29 46.36
C ALA A 253 43.22 13.38 47.13
N LEU A 254 43.58 12.25 46.51
CA LEU A 254 44.54 11.30 47.12
C LEU A 254 45.94 11.91 47.33
N THR A 255 46.42 12.65 46.30
CA THR A 255 47.70 13.34 46.41
C THR A 255 47.71 14.33 47.59
N GLY A 256 46.64 15.13 47.74
CA GLY A 256 46.46 16.06 48.84
C GLY A 256 46.37 15.39 50.21
N ILE A 257 45.67 14.24 50.27
CA ILE A 257 45.55 13.43 51.48
C ILE A 257 46.90 12.86 51.87
N THR A 258 47.67 12.29 50.91
CA THR A 258 49.02 11.66 51.22
C THR A 258 50.00 12.72 51.65
N ALA A 259 50.13 13.84 50.91
CA ALA A 259 51.01 14.94 51.27
C ALA A 259 50.69 15.54 52.69
N GLY A 260 49.36 15.67 52.93
CA GLY A 260 48.91 16.12 54.25
C GLY A 260 49.22 15.14 55.38
N ALA A 261 49.05 13.84 55.12
CA ALA A 261 49.39 12.79 56.13
C ALA A 261 50.87 12.77 56.43
N ASP A 262 51.71 12.88 55.39
CA ASP A 262 53.19 12.95 55.61
C ASP A 262 53.56 14.18 56.44
N ALA A 263 52.98 15.34 56.16
CA ALA A 263 53.17 16.53 56.97
C ALA A 263 52.71 16.37 58.45
N CYS A 264 51.60 15.64 58.68
CA CYS A 264 51.13 15.33 60.04
C CYS A 264 52.10 14.49 60.78
N ILE A 265 52.71 13.50 60.15
CA ILE A 265 53.71 12.60 60.78
C ILE A 265 54.91 13.42 61.23
N GLU A 266 55.44 14.32 60.37
CA GLU A 266 56.57 15.16 60.71
C GLU A 266 56.27 16.18 61.83
N MET A 267 55.04 16.68 61.91
CA MET A 267 54.65 17.67 62.93
C MET A 267 54.23 17.04 64.26
N MET A 268 54.04 15.74 64.35
CA MET A 268 53.44 15.09 65.50
C MET A 268 54.27 15.25 66.74
N ASP A 269 55.62 15.21 66.64
CA ASP A 269 56.60 15.36 67.75
C ASP A 269 56.97 16.82 68.03
N ILE A 270 56.77 17.74 67.05
CA ILE A 270 57.17 19.13 67.14
C ILE A 270 56.01 20.01 67.65
N SER A 271 54.79 19.78 67.15
CA SER A 271 53.59 20.57 67.50
C SER A 271 52.29 19.72 67.30
N PRO A 272 51.88 19.00 68.36
CA PRO A 272 50.69 18.15 68.32
C PRO A 272 49.39 18.90 67.91
N GLU A 273 49.29 20.18 68.33
CA GLU A 273 48.15 21.00 67.97
C GLU A 273 48.07 21.32 66.42
N MET A 274 49.22 21.55 65.80
CA MET A 274 49.30 21.77 64.35
C MET A 274 49.04 20.48 63.58
N ALA A 275 49.56 19.34 64.07
CA ALA A 275 49.27 18.02 63.50
C ALA A 275 47.76 17.73 63.50
N ARG A 276 47.09 18.04 64.64
CA ARG A 276 45.61 17.88 64.72
C ARG A 276 44.85 18.71 63.72
N LYS A 277 45.19 20.00 63.56
CA LYS A 277 44.59 20.88 62.59
C LYS A 277 44.79 20.36 61.15
N GLN A 278 45.98 19.85 60.85
CA GLN A 278 46.28 19.25 59.55
C GLN A 278 45.49 17.97 59.32
N MET A 279 45.29 17.13 60.35
CA MET A 279 44.45 15.93 60.27
C MET A 279 42.96 16.30 59.96
N GLU A 280 42.47 17.39 60.59
CA GLU A 280 41.10 17.89 60.28
C GLU A 280 41.00 18.37 58.87
N LEU A 281 42.02 19.02 58.28
CA LEU A 281 42.07 19.46 56.90
C LEU A 281 42.05 18.27 55.93
N ILE A 282 42.85 17.23 56.21
CA ILE A 282 42.88 15.97 55.44
C ILE A 282 41.50 15.33 55.43
N ALA A 283 40.83 15.22 56.58
CA ALA A 283 39.51 14.65 56.69
C ALA A 283 38.49 15.45 55.90
N LYS A 284 38.61 16.76 55.87
CA LYS A 284 37.76 17.66 55.03
C LYS A 284 38.01 17.44 53.55
N THR A 285 39.29 17.35 53.13
CA THR A 285 39.66 17.10 51.72
C THR A 285 39.18 15.73 51.24
N ALA A 286 39.34 14.69 52.09
CA ALA A 286 38.84 13.34 51.80
C ALA A 286 37.34 13.30 51.60
N ARG A 287 36.57 13.97 52.47
CA ARG A 287 35.12 14.08 52.34
C ARG A 287 34.71 14.86 51.09
N ALA A 288 35.40 15.95 50.73
CA ALA A 288 35.15 16.72 49.54
C ALA A 288 35.39 15.89 48.26
N GLY A 289 36.54 15.19 48.18
CA GLY A 289 36.83 14.30 47.03
C GLY A 289 35.82 13.17 46.87
N MET A 290 35.41 12.54 47.99
CA MET A 290 34.39 11.50 47.96
C MET A 290 33.03 12.04 47.48
N ASN A 291 32.66 13.26 47.88
CA ASN A 291 31.41 13.89 47.41
C ASN A 291 31.46 14.26 45.93
N GLU A 292 32.62 14.64 45.41
CA GLU A 292 32.80 14.94 43.97
C GLU A 292 32.70 13.69 43.11
N VAL A 293 33.33 12.58 43.56
CA VAL A 293 33.17 11.26 42.91
C VAL A 293 31.69 10.81 42.90
N ARG A 294 31.02 10.96 44.05
CA ARG A 294 29.58 10.67 44.12
C ARG A 294 28.77 11.55 43.18
N ARG A 295 29.13 12.82 42.99
CA ARG A 295 28.48 13.73 42.06
C ARG A 295 28.70 13.29 40.62
N SER A 296 29.92 12.93 40.20
CA SER A 296 30.24 12.46 38.86
C SER A 296 29.55 11.13 38.54
N VAL A 297 29.41 10.23 39.55
CA VAL A 297 28.62 8.99 39.40
C VAL A 297 27.12 9.28 39.30
N ARG A 298 26.62 10.30 40.05
CA ARG A 298 25.21 10.74 39.94
C ARG A 298 24.87 11.37 38.60
N ALA A 299 25.78 12.04 37.90
CA ALA A 299 25.56 12.56 36.56
C ALA A 299 25.22 11.45 35.50
N LEU A 300 25.38 10.18 35.89
CA LEU A 300 24.91 9.02 35.15
C LEU A 300 23.50 8.57 35.54
N ARG A 301 22.85 9.28 36.48
CA ARG A 301 21.50 8.97 36.96
C ARG A 301 20.46 9.37 35.93
N PRO A 302 19.37 8.63 35.79
CA PRO A 302 18.24 9.08 34.98
C PRO A 302 17.69 10.42 35.49
N ASP A 303 17.53 11.40 34.61
CA ASP A 303 17.02 12.76 34.94
C ASP A 303 15.68 12.72 35.72
N ALA A 304 14.83 11.70 35.43
CA ALA A 304 13.56 11.51 36.12
C ALA A 304 13.72 11.28 37.64
N LEU A 305 14.80 10.58 38.09
CA LEU A 305 15.08 10.32 39.51
C LEU A 305 15.81 11.47 40.21
N GLU A 306 16.21 12.53 39.48
CA GLU A 306 16.70 13.76 40.09
C GLU A 306 15.55 14.69 40.54
N HIS A 307 14.42 14.60 39.89
CA HIS A 307 13.29 15.51 40.08
C HIS A 307 12.10 14.86 40.78
N PHE A 308 11.97 13.53 40.72
CA PHE A 308 10.84 12.75 41.27
C PHE A 308 11.30 11.64 42.16
N ARG A 309 10.45 11.24 43.12
CA ARG A 309 10.62 9.99 43.86
C ARG A 309 10.34 8.80 42.90
N LEU A 310 10.91 7.63 43.23
CA LEU A 310 10.82 6.43 42.38
C LEU A 310 9.36 6.11 41.90
N PRO A 311 8.33 6.13 42.77
CA PRO A 311 6.95 5.88 42.33
C PRO A 311 6.48 6.85 41.26
N GLU A 312 6.78 8.13 41.44
CA GLU A 312 6.39 9.19 40.52
C GLU A 312 7.17 9.09 39.20
N ALA A 313 8.48 8.82 39.27
CA ALA A 313 9.34 8.63 38.10
C ALA A 313 8.93 7.39 37.27
N LEU A 314 8.56 6.29 37.92
CA LEU A 314 8.00 5.10 37.21
C LEU A 314 6.64 5.36 36.61
N ALA A 315 5.77 6.07 37.28
CA ALA A 315 4.46 6.44 36.74
C ALA A 315 4.60 7.34 35.49
N GLN A 316 5.52 8.32 35.55
CA GLN A 316 5.83 9.17 34.40
C GLN A 316 6.40 8.35 33.24
N LEU A 317 7.38 7.49 33.48
CA LEU A 317 7.97 6.60 32.49
C LEU A 317 6.91 5.75 31.78
N CYS A 318 6.03 5.10 32.55
CA CYS A 318 4.95 4.28 32.00
C CYS A 318 3.96 5.12 31.17
N SER A 319 3.62 6.33 31.64
CA SER A 319 2.74 7.24 30.91
C SER A 319 3.34 7.71 29.56
N GLU A 320 4.60 8.12 29.55
CA GLU A 320 5.33 8.53 28.33
C GLU A 320 5.42 7.38 27.32
N MET A 321 5.76 6.17 27.79
CA MET A 321 5.84 4.99 26.93
C MET A 321 4.46 4.57 26.38
N GLN A 322 3.41 4.69 27.17
CA GLN A 322 2.03 4.45 26.72
C GLN A 322 1.58 5.48 25.68
N GLN A 323 1.94 6.75 25.82
CA GLN A 323 1.60 7.80 24.83
C GLN A 323 2.32 7.61 23.50
N THR A 324 3.52 7.07 23.51
CA THR A 324 4.36 6.88 22.32
C THR A 324 4.20 5.52 21.66
N SER A 325 3.47 4.60 22.30
CA SER A 325 3.19 3.25 21.82
C SER A 325 1.70 2.95 21.79
N HIS A 326 1.32 1.83 21.22
CA HIS A 326 -0.08 1.33 21.28
C HIS A 326 -0.34 0.38 22.44
N ALA A 327 0.59 0.29 23.40
CA ALA A 327 0.51 -0.60 24.53
C ALA A 327 -0.13 0.08 25.74
N THR A 328 -0.97 -0.65 26.47
CA THR A 328 -1.48 -0.26 27.79
C THR A 328 -0.52 -0.78 28.87
N ILE A 329 -0.08 0.09 29.77
CA ILE A 329 0.89 -0.27 30.83
C ILE A 329 0.22 -0.11 32.19
N HIS A 330 0.17 -1.20 32.95
CA HIS A 330 -0.34 -1.22 34.32
C HIS A 330 0.82 -1.20 35.32
N LEU A 331 0.83 -0.23 36.22
CA LEU A 331 1.86 -0.13 37.27
C LEU A 331 1.24 -0.37 38.65
N GLY A 332 1.69 -1.41 39.33
CA GLY A 332 1.33 -1.75 40.70
C GLY A 332 2.52 -1.67 41.65
N MET A 333 2.38 -1.01 42.82
CA MET A 333 3.41 -0.92 43.83
C MET A 333 2.84 -1.23 45.21
N HIS A 334 3.45 -2.20 45.93
CA HIS A 334 3.03 -2.63 47.26
C HIS A 334 4.23 -2.92 48.17
N PRO A 335 4.42 -2.23 49.30
CA PRO A 335 3.69 -0.99 49.71
C PRO A 335 4.10 0.21 48.84
N SER A 336 3.24 1.21 48.81
CA SER A 336 3.45 2.42 47.97
C SER A 336 4.58 3.34 48.46
N ASP A 337 5.08 3.16 49.67
CA ASP A 337 6.15 3.97 50.31
C ASP A 337 7.32 3.07 50.76
N MET A 338 8.03 2.47 49.79
CA MET A 338 9.25 1.72 50.04
C MET A 338 10.44 2.66 50.19
N ARG A 339 11.20 2.51 51.26
CA ARG A 339 12.46 3.24 51.43
C ARG A 339 13.60 2.46 50.76
N LEU A 340 14.07 2.98 49.64
CA LEU A 340 15.15 2.41 48.85
C LEU A 340 16.37 3.33 48.92
N SER A 341 17.57 2.75 48.86
CA SER A 341 18.79 3.53 48.62
C SER A 341 18.81 4.05 47.16
N GLN A 342 19.59 5.07 46.88
CA GLN A 342 19.71 5.63 45.54
C GLN A 342 20.12 4.60 44.49
N ASP A 343 21.03 3.69 44.82
CA ASP A 343 21.51 2.64 43.92
C ASP A 343 20.41 1.61 43.63
N GLU A 344 19.55 1.33 44.62
CA GLU A 344 18.38 0.46 44.46
C GLU A 344 17.30 1.14 43.61
N GLU A 345 17.03 2.43 43.83
CA GLU A 345 16.10 3.20 42.99
C GLU A 345 16.52 3.24 41.50
N ASP A 346 17.83 3.52 41.26
CA ASP A 346 18.41 3.55 39.91
C ASP A 346 18.29 2.17 39.22
N ALA A 347 18.55 1.10 39.96
CA ALA A 347 18.43 -0.26 39.43
C ALA A 347 16.99 -0.60 39.06
N VAL A 348 16.02 -0.29 39.93
CA VAL A 348 14.60 -0.50 39.70
C VAL A 348 14.13 0.27 38.46
N TYR A 349 14.42 1.55 38.41
CA TYR A 349 14.03 2.42 37.28
C TYR A 349 14.56 1.86 35.97
N ARG A 350 15.83 1.51 35.88
CA ARG A 350 16.45 0.97 34.66
C ARG A 350 15.91 -0.40 34.27
N ILE A 351 15.63 -1.28 35.23
CA ILE A 351 15.06 -2.59 34.97
C ILE A 351 13.66 -2.42 34.35
N VAL A 352 12.81 -1.56 34.91
CA VAL A 352 11.48 -1.31 34.40
C VAL A 352 11.55 -0.65 33.00
N GLN A 353 12.39 0.39 32.84
CA GLN A 353 12.60 1.07 31.58
C GLN A 353 12.97 0.10 30.45
N GLU A 354 14.00 -0.73 30.69
CA GLU A 354 14.49 -1.69 29.71
C GLU A 354 13.47 -2.79 29.42
N SER A 355 12.75 -3.28 30.44
CA SER A 355 11.74 -4.32 30.29
C SER A 355 10.56 -3.84 29.46
N VAL A 356 10.03 -2.65 29.76
CA VAL A 356 8.92 -2.04 28.99
C VAL A 356 9.36 -1.73 27.56
N THR A 357 10.57 -1.21 27.38
CA THR A 357 11.12 -0.95 26.03
C THR A 357 11.21 -2.24 25.21
N ASN A 358 11.69 -3.33 25.82
CA ASN A 358 11.81 -4.63 25.16
C ASN A 358 10.44 -5.22 24.82
N ALA A 359 9.46 -5.12 25.70
CA ALA A 359 8.09 -5.55 25.46
C ALA A 359 7.47 -4.84 24.24
N ILE A 360 7.66 -3.52 24.12
CA ILE A 360 7.14 -2.72 23.01
C ILE A 360 7.89 -3.02 21.71
N ARG A 361 9.24 -2.97 21.74
CA ARG A 361 10.06 -3.07 20.52
C ARG A 361 10.21 -4.48 19.99
N HIS A 362 10.36 -5.46 20.87
CA HIS A 362 10.67 -6.83 20.50
C HIS A 362 9.47 -7.75 20.68
N GLY A 363 8.68 -7.54 21.74
CA GLY A 363 7.49 -8.32 22.04
C GLY A 363 6.28 -7.92 21.20
N HIS A 364 6.24 -6.69 20.65
CA HIS A 364 5.04 -6.11 20.05
C HIS A 364 3.81 -6.21 20.97
N ALA A 365 4.06 -6.05 22.27
CA ALA A 365 3.05 -6.19 23.30
C ALA A 365 2.01 -5.08 23.22
N THR A 366 0.75 -5.44 23.48
CA THR A 366 -0.37 -4.50 23.59
C THR A 366 -0.77 -4.24 25.05
N GLU A 367 -0.31 -5.10 25.98
CA GLU A 367 -0.56 -4.99 27.40
C GLU A 367 0.70 -5.39 28.16
N ILE A 368 1.09 -4.55 29.13
CA ILE A 368 2.30 -4.74 29.95
C ILE A 368 1.90 -4.50 31.41
N ASP A 369 2.19 -5.48 32.26
CA ASP A 369 1.97 -5.40 33.71
C ASP A 369 3.30 -5.26 34.44
N VAL A 370 3.45 -4.20 35.23
CA VAL A 370 4.65 -3.88 36.02
C VAL A 370 4.23 -3.93 37.47
N GLN A 371 4.78 -4.87 38.24
CA GLN A 371 4.50 -5.05 39.66
C GLN A 371 5.78 -4.95 40.49
N LEU A 372 5.76 -4.09 41.52
CA LEU A 372 6.78 -3.96 42.53
C LEU A 372 6.20 -4.35 43.88
N SER A 373 6.83 -5.32 44.53
CA SER A 373 6.43 -5.74 45.88
C SER A 373 7.63 -5.88 46.82
N GLY A 374 7.47 -5.35 48.02
CA GLY A 374 8.47 -5.47 49.10
C GLY A 374 8.01 -6.47 50.15
N GLU A 375 8.66 -7.62 50.23
CA GLU A 375 8.40 -8.63 51.27
C GLU A 375 9.71 -9.22 51.83
N ASN A 376 9.72 -9.50 53.11
CA ASN A 376 10.81 -10.24 53.77
C ASN A 376 12.21 -9.70 53.49
N ARG A 377 12.41 -8.38 53.49
CA ARG A 377 13.68 -7.70 53.14
C ARG A 377 14.13 -7.91 51.67
N HIS A 378 13.21 -8.25 50.80
CA HIS A 378 13.49 -8.33 49.38
C HIS A 378 12.50 -7.47 48.60
N LEU A 379 13.01 -6.74 47.63
CA LEU A 379 12.20 -6.08 46.62
C LEU A 379 12.07 -7.03 45.42
N SER A 380 10.85 -7.36 45.08
CA SER A 380 10.51 -8.11 43.86
C SER A 380 9.98 -7.16 42.78
N ILE A 381 10.53 -7.26 41.61
CA ILE A 381 10.10 -6.52 40.41
C ILE A 381 9.67 -7.56 39.38
N ILE A 382 8.42 -7.50 38.97
CA ILE A 382 7.88 -8.38 37.94
C ILE A 382 7.38 -7.50 36.79
N VAL A 383 7.84 -7.77 35.57
CA VAL A 383 7.34 -7.17 34.37
C VAL A 383 6.90 -8.28 33.42
N GLN A 384 5.64 -8.30 33.09
CA GLN A 384 5.00 -9.30 32.24
C GLN A 384 4.34 -8.61 31.05
N ASP A 385 4.56 -9.11 29.86
CA ASP A 385 3.86 -8.65 28.64
C ASP A 385 3.06 -9.77 27.97
N ASN A 386 2.14 -9.37 27.09
CA ASN A 386 1.34 -10.27 26.26
C ASN A 386 1.86 -10.40 24.82
N GLY A 387 3.13 -10.08 24.60
CA GLY A 387 3.74 -10.08 23.27
C GLY A 387 4.02 -11.48 22.70
N ILE A 388 4.77 -11.53 21.61
CA ILE A 388 5.06 -12.78 20.88
C ILE A 388 5.92 -13.78 21.66
N GLY A 389 6.54 -13.35 22.78
CA GLY A 389 7.45 -14.19 23.56
C GLY A 389 8.73 -14.57 22.80
N CYS A 390 9.48 -15.53 23.34
CA CYS A 390 10.74 -15.98 22.75
C CYS A 390 11.06 -17.42 23.20
N GLU A 391 11.12 -18.39 22.29
CA GLU A 391 11.50 -19.76 22.59
C GLU A 391 12.97 -19.90 23.03
N LYS A 392 13.85 -19.03 22.53
CA LYS A 392 15.26 -19.05 22.82
C LYS A 392 15.73 -17.65 23.25
N ILE A 393 15.96 -17.50 24.54
CA ILE A 393 16.39 -16.22 25.12
C ILE A 393 17.86 -15.97 24.77
N GLU A 394 18.09 -15.11 23.78
CA GLU A 394 19.43 -14.61 23.49
C GLU A 394 19.78 -13.48 24.45
N GLN A 395 20.98 -13.56 25.07
CA GLN A 395 21.45 -12.53 25.99
C GLN A 395 21.89 -11.28 25.22
N GLY A 396 20.94 -10.42 24.87
CA GLY A 396 21.22 -9.08 24.37
C GLY A 396 21.87 -8.17 25.45
N PHE A 397 22.34 -7.01 25.05
CA PHE A 397 22.99 -6.04 25.92
C PHE A 397 22.11 -5.61 27.11
N GLY A 398 20.82 -5.37 26.89
CA GLY A 398 19.88 -4.95 27.95
C GLY A 398 19.76 -5.97 29.08
N LEU A 399 19.56 -7.25 28.72
CA LEU A 399 19.48 -8.34 29.70
C LEU A 399 20.80 -8.54 30.48
N ARG A 400 21.92 -8.33 29.80
CA ARG A 400 23.25 -8.39 30.44
C ARG A 400 23.42 -7.24 31.42
N HIS A 401 23.11 -6.02 31.09
CA HIS A 401 23.21 -4.86 31.98
C HIS A 401 22.27 -4.97 33.19
N MET A 402 21.04 -5.46 33.00
CA MET A 402 20.13 -5.73 34.12
C MET A 402 20.75 -6.73 35.10
N ARG A 403 21.34 -7.82 34.58
CA ARG A 403 21.98 -8.85 35.42
C ARG A 403 23.20 -8.30 36.14
N GLU A 404 24.05 -7.50 35.51
CA GLU A 404 25.23 -6.88 36.12
C GLU A 404 24.82 -5.91 37.24
N ARG A 405 23.79 -5.07 37.04
CA ARG A 405 23.27 -4.16 38.08
C ARG A 405 22.72 -4.91 39.28
N LEU A 406 21.91 -5.93 39.05
CA LEU A 406 21.36 -6.76 40.12
C LEU A 406 22.47 -7.47 40.91
N ARG A 407 23.51 -7.95 40.24
CA ARG A 407 24.69 -8.56 40.90
C ARG A 407 25.41 -7.62 41.89
N LEU A 408 25.53 -6.35 41.51
CA LEU A 408 26.15 -5.33 42.38
C LEU A 408 25.35 -5.10 43.66
N LEU A 409 24.01 -5.28 43.59
CA LEU A 409 23.10 -5.17 44.73
C LEU A 409 22.85 -6.51 45.44
N GLY A 410 23.52 -7.60 45.03
CA GLY A 410 23.28 -8.94 45.57
C GLY A 410 21.97 -9.59 45.12
N GLY A 411 21.35 -9.02 44.10
CA GLY A 411 20.07 -9.46 43.54
C GLY A 411 20.17 -10.57 42.49
N SER A 412 19.01 -11.03 42.01
CA SER A 412 18.88 -12.10 41.01
C SER A 412 17.89 -11.70 39.90
N LEU A 413 18.07 -12.30 38.71
CA LEU A 413 17.23 -12.09 37.56
C LEU A 413 16.77 -13.44 36.99
N ARG A 414 15.44 -13.64 36.85
CA ARG A 414 14.83 -14.73 36.13
C ARG A 414 14.07 -14.19 34.92
N ILE A 415 14.08 -14.95 33.86
CA ILE A 415 13.44 -14.56 32.60
C ILE A 415 12.70 -15.76 32.05
N ASP A 416 11.45 -15.55 31.62
CA ASP A 416 10.62 -16.54 30.95
C ASP A 416 10.07 -15.90 29.67
N GLY A 417 10.13 -16.60 28.55
CA GLY A 417 9.63 -16.17 27.24
C GLY A 417 8.39 -16.93 26.77
N ILE A 418 7.77 -17.75 27.63
CA ILE A 418 6.58 -18.53 27.28
C ILE A 418 5.33 -17.69 27.56
N ASN A 419 4.43 -17.58 26.56
CA ASN A 419 3.22 -16.75 26.64
C ASN A 419 3.48 -15.26 26.92
N GLY A 420 4.26 -14.60 26.05
CA GLY A 420 4.80 -13.27 26.26
C GLY A 420 6.18 -13.33 26.91
N PHE A 421 6.66 -12.22 27.41
CA PHE A 421 7.97 -12.15 28.04
C PHE A 421 7.81 -11.70 29.50
N ARG A 422 8.39 -12.46 30.43
CA ARG A 422 8.31 -12.21 31.86
C ARG A 422 9.71 -12.03 32.42
N ILE A 423 9.92 -10.91 33.09
CA ILE A 423 11.12 -10.60 33.85
C ILE A 423 10.77 -10.58 35.34
N GLU A 424 11.51 -11.34 36.11
CA GLU A 424 11.44 -11.33 37.58
C GLU A 424 12.82 -10.95 38.13
N ALA A 425 12.90 -9.78 38.74
CA ALA A 425 14.12 -9.32 39.44
C ALA A 425 13.89 -9.27 40.95
N SER A 426 14.87 -9.68 41.70
CA SER A 426 14.83 -9.61 43.16
C SER A 426 16.08 -8.89 43.68
N ILE A 427 15.89 -7.93 44.61
CA ILE A 427 16.95 -7.14 45.22
C ILE A 427 16.81 -7.29 46.74
N PRO A 428 17.88 -7.74 47.48
CA PRO A 428 17.85 -7.73 48.93
C PRO A 428 17.97 -6.28 49.43
N LEU A 429 17.00 -5.84 50.23
CA LEU A 429 16.98 -4.50 50.81
C LEU A 429 17.98 -4.38 51.97
N ARG A 430 18.86 -3.40 51.88
CA ARG A 430 19.93 -3.19 52.88
C ARG A 430 19.50 -2.39 54.12
N TRP A 431 18.33 -1.73 54.04
CA TRP A 431 17.78 -0.84 55.05
C TRP A 431 16.47 -1.40 55.59
N GLY A 432 16.50 -1.97 56.80
CA GLY A 432 15.32 -2.54 57.43
C GLY A 432 15.40 -2.66 58.96
N ASP A 433 16.46 -2.12 59.56
CA ASP A 433 16.66 -2.16 61.02
C ASP A 433 16.87 -0.75 61.57
N GLU A 434 15.86 0.12 61.55
CA GLU A 434 15.68 1.22 62.51
C GLU A 434 14.22 1.69 62.40
N ILE A 435 13.39 1.12 63.26
CA ILE A 435 12.20 1.78 63.80
C ILE A 435 12.52 2.28 65.16
#